data_2f460c57ef23e86a1d732903566d0bd4
#
_entry.id   2f460c57ef23e86a1d732903566d0bd4
#
_cell.length_a   1.000
_cell.length_b   1.000
_cell.length_c   1.000
_cell.angle_alpha   90.00
_cell.angle_beta   90.00
_cell.angle_gamma   90.00
#
_symmetry.space_group_name_H-M   'P 1'
#
loop_
_entity.id
_entity.type
_entity.pdbx_description
1 polymer ?
#
loop_
_entity_poly.entity_id
_entity_poly.type
_entity_poly.pdbx_seq_one_letter_code
_entity_poly.pdbx_strand_id
1 'polypeptide(L)'
;MKVAVVGATGLVGSKMLQVLAERNFPVTELIPVASEKSVGKQIVFKGKGYTVVSMADVIAAKPQVALFSAGGATSLEWAPKFAEAGITVIDNSSAW
;
A
#
# COMPACT_ATOMS: atom_id res chain seq x y z
N MET A 1 13.05 -1.42 4.67
CA MET A 1 11.70 -1.36 5.27
C MET A 1 10.68 -1.91 4.30
N LYS A 2 9.85 -2.83 4.76
CA LYS A 2 8.78 -3.40 3.96
C LYS A 2 7.56 -2.50 4.07
N VAL A 3 7.09 -1.95 2.95
CA VAL A 3 6.01 -0.96 2.93
C VAL A 3 4.87 -1.44 2.03
N ALA A 4 3.65 -1.40 2.57
CA ALA A 4 2.45 -1.68 1.78
C ALA A 4 1.81 -0.36 1.35
N VAL A 5 1.32 -0.32 0.12
CA VAL A 5 0.55 0.83 -0.40
C VAL A 5 -0.83 0.32 -0.78
N VAL A 6 -1.83 0.69 -0.01
CA VAL A 6 -3.21 0.28 -0.24
C VAL A 6 -3.87 1.25 -1.19
N GLY A 7 -4.47 0.73 -2.26
CA GLY A 7 -5.00 1.53 -3.34
C GLY A 7 -3.95 1.87 -4.39
N ALA A 8 -2.92 1.04 -4.52
CA ALA A 8 -1.77 1.31 -5.39
C ALA A 8 -2.13 1.47 -6.86
N THR A 9 -3.22 0.88 -7.32
CA THR A 9 -3.64 0.98 -8.71
C THR A 9 -4.45 2.25 -9.00
N GLY A 10 -4.87 2.96 -7.96
CA GLY A 10 -5.61 4.20 -8.11
C GLY A 10 -4.70 5.39 -8.44
N LEU A 11 -5.31 6.51 -8.79
CA LEU A 11 -4.57 7.72 -9.15
C LEU A 11 -3.74 8.23 -7.96
N VAL A 12 -4.33 8.26 -6.77
CA VAL A 12 -3.65 8.71 -5.56
C VAL A 12 -2.52 7.74 -5.20
N GLY A 13 -2.76 6.44 -5.33
CA GLY A 13 -1.75 5.44 -5.06
C GLY A 13 -0.54 5.56 -5.99
N SER A 14 -0.78 5.84 -7.27
CA SER A 14 0.30 6.08 -8.23
C SER A 14 1.16 7.28 -7.84
N LYS A 15 0.52 8.37 -7.40
CA LYS A 15 1.25 9.54 -6.92
C LYS A 15 2.04 9.25 -5.66
N MET A 16 1.48 8.45 -4.76
CA MET A 16 2.17 8.05 -3.54
C MET A 16 3.44 7.26 -3.84
N LEU A 17 3.37 6.33 -4.80
CA LEU A 17 4.54 5.59 -5.24
C LEU A 17 5.60 6.52 -5.82
N GLN A 18 5.18 7.49 -6.61
CA GLN A 18 6.09 8.48 -7.18
C GLN A 18 6.79 9.29 -6.08
N VAL A 19 6.05 9.74 -5.08
CA VAL A 19 6.61 10.51 -3.96
C VAL A 19 7.61 9.67 -3.17
N LEU A 20 7.30 8.41 -2.92
CA LEU A 20 8.23 7.52 -2.22
C LEU A 20 9.54 7.37 -2.98
N ALA A 21 9.46 7.26 -4.31
CA ALA A 21 10.65 7.14 -5.14
C ALA A 21 11.47 8.44 -5.16
N GLU A 22 10.80 9.58 -5.30
CA GLU A 22 11.45 10.88 -5.36
C GLU A 22 12.14 11.24 -4.06
N ARG A 23 11.56 10.87 -2.92
CA ARG A 23 12.09 11.19 -1.60
C ARG A 23 13.08 10.16 -1.08
N ASN A 24 13.43 9.18 -1.89
CA ASN A 24 14.36 8.12 -1.49
C ASN A 24 13.92 7.45 -0.18
N PHE A 25 12.63 7.25 -0.01
CA PHE A 25 12.12 6.57 1.17
C PHE A 25 12.73 5.17 1.26
N PRO A 26 13.16 4.70 2.44
CA PRO A 26 13.90 3.43 2.56
C PRO A 26 13.00 2.21 2.39
N VAL A 27 12.45 2.03 1.18
CA VAL A 27 11.61 0.87 0.85
C VAL A 27 12.50 -0.23 0.32
N THR A 28 12.65 -1.31 1.07
CA THR A 28 13.37 -2.48 0.61
C THR A 28 12.47 -3.43 -0.15
N GLU A 29 11.20 -3.47 0.23
CA GLU A 29 10.19 -4.27 -0.46
C GLU A 29 8.88 -3.50 -0.48
N LEU A 30 8.27 -3.38 -1.66
CA LEU A 30 6.97 -2.76 -1.82
C LEU A 30 5.91 -3.85 -1.93
N ILE A 31 4.79 -3.66 -1.23
CA ILE A 31 3.64 -4.54 -1.35
C ILE A 31 2.46 -3.71 -1.85
N PRO A 32 2.19 -3.69 -3.16
CA PRO A 32 1.05 -2.96 -3.68
C PRO A 32 -0.23 -3.72 -3.38
N VAL A 33 -1.23 -3.03 -2.85
CA VAL A 33 -2.51 -3.63 -2.46
C VAL A 33 -3.64 -2.91 -3.17
N ALA A 34 -4.59 -3.66 -3.70
CA ALA A 34 -5.75 -3.08 -4.36
C ALA A 34 -6.95 -4.03 -4.23
N SER A 35 -8.07 -3.66 -4.84
CA SER A 35 -9.25 -4.51 -4.84
C SER A 35 -8.97 -5.84 -5.54
N GLU A 36 -9.81 -6.83 -5.27
CA GLU A 36 -9.66 -8.15 -5.87
C GLU A 36 -9.59 -8.12 -7.40
N LYS A 37 -10.25 -7.14 -8.01
CA LYS A 37 -10.22 -6.97 -9.47
C LYS A 37 -8.83 -6.64 -10.00
N SER A 38 -7.99 -6.05 -9.16
CA SER A 38 -6.65 -5.64 -9.55
C SER A 38 -5.57 -6.61 -9.08
N VAL A 39 -5.92 -7.61 -8.27
CA VAL A 39 -4.95 -8.60 -7.79
C VAL A 39 -4.33 -9.33 -8.97
N GLY A 40 -3.02 -9.49 -8.94
CA GLY A 40 -2.27 -10.11 -10.03
C GLY A 40 -1.70 -9.13 -11.04
N LYS A 41 -2.16 -7.87 -11.04
CA LYS A 41 -1.56 -6.85 -11.90
C LYS A 41 -0.17 -6.50 -11.39
N GLN A 42 0.67 -6.03 -12.29
CA GLN A 42 2.02 -5.62 -11.91
C GLN A 42 2.16 -4.12 -11.88
N ILE A 43 2.91 -3.64 -10.90
CA ILE A 43 3.24 -2.22 -10.74
C ILE A 43 4.75 -2.10 -10.74
N VAL A 44 5.28 -1.13 -11.47
CA VAL A 44 6.72 -0.86 -11.48
C VAL A 44 7.03 0.26 -10.50
N PHE A 45 7.98 -0.01 -9.60
CA PHE A 45 8.46 0.96 -8.62
C PHE A 45 9.97 0.91 -8.59
N LYS A 46 10.61 2.04 -8.89
CA LYS A 46 12.07 2.16 -8.99
C LYS A 46 12.68 1.12 -9.94
N GLY A 47 12.01 0.87 -11.05
CA GLY A 47 12.49 -0.06 -12.06
C GLY A 47 12.26 -1.53 -11.74
N LYS A 48 11.63 -1.86 -10.62
CA LYS A 48 11.36 -3.23 -10.22
C LYS A 48 9.86 -3.50 -10.26
N GLY A 49 9.47 -4.66 -10.78
CA GLY A 49 8.06 -5.06 -10.83
C GLY A 49 7.59 -5.68 -9.53
N TYR A 50 6.38 -5.32 -9.12
CA TYR A 50 5.73 -5.89 -7.95
C TYR A 50 4.32 -6.30 -8.31
N THR A 51 3.86 -7.40 -7.74
CA THR A 51 2.52 -7.93 -8.00
C THR A 51 1.53 -7.42 -6.97
N VAL A 52 0.39 -6.93 -7.44
CA VAL A 52 -0.69 -6.45 -6.55
C VAL A 52 -1.29 -7.63 -5.80
N VAL A 53 -1.45 -7.48 -4.49
CA VAL A 53 -2.04 -8.49 -3.62
C VAL A 53 -3.33 -7.99 -2.97
N SER A 54 -4.07 -8.91 -2.35
CA SER A 54 -5.30 -8.56 -1.64
C SER A 54 -4.98 -8.05 -0.22
N MET A 55 -6.00 -7.48 0.44
CA MET A 55 -5.86 -7.01 1.83
C MET A 55 -5.48 -8.14 2.78
N ALA A 56 -6.06 -9.31 2.61
CA ALA A 56 -5.75 -10.45 3.47
C ALA A 56 -4.30 -10.89 3.29
N ASP A 57 -3.82 -10.91 2.05
CA ASP A 57 -2.46 -11.31 1.76
C ASP A 57 -1.44 -10.34 2.33
N VAL A 58 -1.72 -9.04 2.29
CA VAL A 58 -0.78 -8.05 2.81
C VAL A 58 -0.65 -8.16 4.32
N ILE A 59 -1.73 -8.47 5.03
CA ILE A 59 -1.67 -8.68 6.47
C ILE A 59 -0.78 -9.88 6.79
N ALA A 60 -0.91 -10.95 6.02
CA ALA A 60 -0.06 -12.13 6.19
C ALA A 60 1.42 -11.84 5.89
N ALA A 61 1.69 -10.92 4.97
CA ALA A 61 3.06 -10.53 4.64
C ALA A 61 3.72 -9.67 5.71
N LYS A 62 2.94 -9.08 6.60
CA LYS A 62 3.40 -8.29 7.75
C LYS A 62 4.37 -7.18 7.36
N PRO A 63 3.95 -6.21 6.55
CA PRO A 63 4.79 -5.04 6.28
C PRO A 63 4.98 -4.23 7.57
N GLN A 64 6.04 -3.44 7.60
CA GLN A 64 6.29 -2.58 8.76
C GLN A 64 5.35 -1.37 8.75
N VAL A 65 5.03 -0.86 7.57
CA VAL A 65 4.18 0.31 7.40
C VAL A 65 3.18 0.04 6.27
N ALA A 66 1.95 0.48 6.45
CA ALA A 66 0.93 0.45 5.41
C ALA A 66 0.44 1.88 5.16
N LEU A 67 0.59 2.34 3.93
CA LEU A 67 0.13 3.64 3.49
C LEU A 67 -1.22 3.48 2.80
N PHE A 68 -2.25 4.09 3.37
CA PHE A 68 -3.60 3.98 2.81
C PHE A 68 -3.88 5.18 1.92
N SER A 69 -4.10 4.90 0.64
CA SER A 69 -4.53 5.90 -0.34
C SER A 69 -5.91 5.60 -0.91
N ALA A 70 -6.52 4.50 -0.48
CA ALA A 70 -7.89 4.16 -0.85
C ALA A 70 -8.86 5.07 -0.09
N GLY A 71 -10.11 5.14 -0.50
CA GLY A 71 -11.08 6.02 0.13
C GLY A 71 -11.30 5.72 1.62
N GLY A 72 -11.92 6.68 2.33
CA GLY A 72 -12.10 6.60 3.78
C GLY A 72 -12.80 5.33 4.27
N ALA A 73 -13.76 4.80 3.49
CA ALA A 73 -14.47 3.57 3.88
C ALA A 73 -13.50 2.38 3.99
N THR A 74 -12.57 2.26 3.06
CA THR A 74 -11.57 1.19 3.10
C THR A 74 -10.65 1.35 4.30
N SER A 75 -10.22 2.57 4.59
CA SER A 75 -9.38 2.85 5.75
C SER A 75 -10.10 2.50 7.04
N LEU A 76 -11.36 2.89 7.18
CA LEU A 76 -12.13 2.60 8.40
C LEU A 76 -12.30 1.10 8.62
N GLU A 77 -12.46 0.34 7.56
CA GLU A 77 -12.64 -1.11 7.66
C GLU A 77 -11.33 -1.83 7.99
N TRP A 78 -10.26 -1.47 7.32
CA TRP A 78 -9.02 -2.26 7.37
C TRP A 78 -7.93 -1.73 8.30
N ALA A 79 -7.89 -0.42 8.57
CA ALA A 79 -6.85 0.13 9.43
C ALA A 79 -6.79 -0.55 10.81
N PRO A 80 -7.93 -0.78 11.51
CA PRO A 80 -7.87 -1.50 12.79
C PRO A 80 -7.30 -2.91 12.66
N LYS A 81 -7.63 -3.61 11.58
CA LYS A 81 -7.13 -4.97 11.35
C LYS A 81 -5.63 -4.98 11.14
N PHE A 82 -5.11 -3.99 10.42
CA PHE A 82 -3.68 -3.83 10.21
C PHE A 82 -2.99 -3.51 11.54
N ALA A 83 -3.55 -2.61 12.31
CA ALA A 83 -2.98 -2.24 13.60
C ALA A 83 -2.91 -3.44 14.56
N GLU A 84 -3.93 -4.28 14.56
CA GLU A 84 -3.94 -5.50 15.37
C GLU A 84 -2.84 -6.47 14.95
N ALA A 85 -2.46 -6.46 13.68
CA ALA A 85 -1.38 -7.30 13.18
C ALA A 85 0.00 -6.71 13.44
N GLY A 86 0.08 -5.58 14.10
CA GLY A 86 1.35 -4.92 14.41
C GLY A 86 1.91 -4.05 13.29
N ILE A 87 1.08 -3.71 12.32
CA ILE A 87 1.47 -2.89 11.18
C ILE A 87 1.18 -1.43 11.48
N THR A 88 2.15 -0.55 11.28
CA THR A 88 1.94 0.88 11.42
C THR A 88 1.12 1.40 10.24
N VAL A 89 -0.02 2.01 10.51
CA VAL A 89 -0.92 2.51 9.48
C VAL A 89 -0.79 4.01 9.35
N ILE A 90 -0.58 4.48 8.13
CA ILE A 90 -0.58 5.90 7.80
C ILE A 90 -1.68 6.12 6.77
N ASP A 91 -2.72 6.87 7.15
CA ASP A 91 -3.84 7.14 6.26
C ASP A 91 -3.66 8.51 5.62
N ASN A 92 -3.38 8.51 4.33
CA ASN A 92 -3.20 9.73 3.55
C ASN A 92 -4.38 10.00 2.62
N SER A 93 -5.47 9.27 2.78
CA SER A 93 -6.61 9.38 1.87
C SER A 93 -7.21 10.79 1.83
N SER A 94 -7.12 11.53 2.92
CA SER A 94 -7.63 12.90 3.00
C SER A 94 -6.55 13.97 2.78
N ALA A 95 -5.30 13.60 2.61
CA ALA A 95 -4.19 14.52 2.45
C ALA A 95 -3.96 14.93 1.00
N TRP A 96 -4.64 14.29 0.08
CA TRP A 96 -4.47 14.47 -1.37
C TRP A 96 -5.75 15.02 -2.01
#